data_c937029bcf52ce2122b3a32c92668d74
#
_entry.id   c937029bcf52ce2122b3a32c92668d74
#
_cell.length_a   1.000
_cell.length_b   1.000
_cell.length_c   1.000
_cell.angle_alpha   90.00
_cell.angle_beta   90.00
_cell.angle_gamma   90.00
#
_symmetry.space_group_name_H-M   'P 1'
#
loop_
_entity.id
_entity.type
_entity.pdbx_description
1 polymer ?
#
loop_
_entity_poly.entity_id
_entity_poly.type
_entity_poly.pdbx_seq_one_letter_code
_entity_poly.pdbx_strand_id
1 'polypeptide(L)'
;MNVRNERLNCYENDTFINNQLMEERKMSNLLKEQYMSAGITEEVYDFCDRIADGLKERFEKIDEVAQINQIKVLCAMQKERVSAGCFESSTGYGYDDLGRETLEAVYADVFHAESALVRPQLTCGTHALTTALSAILRPGDELLTPVGKPYDTLEGVIGIKGDDNPPGSLKEFGISYRQVDLLEDGSFDFD
;
A
#
# COMPACT_ATOMS: atom_id res chain seq x y z
N MET A 1 -34.75 34.31 -30.23
CA MET A 1 -35.15 32.89 -30.43
C MET A 1 -34.25 31.98 -29.60
N ASN A 2 -34.02 32.23 -28.30
CA ASN A 2 -33.08 31.44 -27.48
C ASN A 2 -33.50 31.22 -26.02
N VAL A 3 -34.58 31.79 -25.55
CA VAL A 3 -34.96 31.67 -24.11
C VAL A 3 -35.79 30.41 -23.82
N ARG A 4 -36.31 29.74 -24.84
CA ARG A 4 -37.11 28.52 -24.67
C ARG A 4 -36.27 27.25 -24.53
N ASN A 5 -35.04 27.21 -25.10
CA ASN A 5 -34.16 26.06 -25.01
C ASN A 5 -33.40 25.99 -23.66
N GLU A 6 -33.12 27.13 -23.03
CA GLU A 6 -32.43 27.11 -21.72
C GLU A 6 -33.34 26.65 -20.57
N ARG A 7 -34.66 26.95 -20.64
CA ARG A 7 -35.61 26.47 -19.63
C ARG A 7 -35.92 24.98 -19.72
N LEU A 8 -35.92 24.40 -20.93
CA LEU A 8 -36.10 22.95 -21.12
C LEU A 8 -34.90 22.16 -20.59
N ASN A 9 -33.66 22.63 -20.80
CA ASN A 9 -32.47 22.00 -20.28
C ASN A 9 -32.39 22.03 -18.74
N CYS A 10 -32.88 23.08 -18.06
CA CYS A 10 -32.94 23.12 -16.61
C CYS A 10 -33.94 22.11 -16.03
N TYR A 11 -35.11 21.96 -16.62
CA TYR A 11 -36.13 21.01 -16.13
C TYR A 11 -35.72 19.53 -16.35
N GLU A 12 -35.03 19.22 -17.43
CA GLU A 12 -34.52 17.88 -17.69
C GLU A 12 -33.39 17.52 -16.71
N ASN A 13 -32.50 18.45 -16.42
CA ASN A 13 -31.43 18.27 -15.42
C ASN A 13 -32.00 18.11 -14.00
N ASP A 14 -32.97 18.90 -13.60
CA ASP A 14 -33.60 18.81 -12.27
C ASP A 14 -34.34 17.46 -12.11
N THR A 15 -34.97 16.96 -13.14
CA THR A 15 -35.68 15.67 -13.11
C THR A 15 -34.67 14.50 -13.07
N PHE A 16 -33.56 14.59 -13.81
CA PHE A 16 -32.50 13.61 -13.79
C PHE A 16 -31.83 13.53 -12.41
N ILE A 17 -31.46 14.68 -11.83
CA ILE A 17 -30.85 14.79 -10.49
C ILE A 17 -31.80 14.25 -9.42
N ASN A 18 -33.09 14.61 -9.47
CA ASN A 18 -34.07 14.10 -8.54
C ASN A 18 -34.29 12.59 -8.63
N ASN A 19 -34.28 12.01 -9.84
CA ASN A 19 -34.36 10.57 -10.02
C ASN A 19 -33.12 9.87 -9.47
N GLN A 20 -31.93 10.40 -9.69
CA GLN A 20 -30.68 9.84 -9.17
C GLN A 20 -30.66 9.87 -7.64
N LEU A 21 -31.04 10.97 -7.02
CA LEU A 21 -31.16 11.09 -5.56
C LEU A 21 -32.22 10.13 -4.96
N MET A 22 -33.30 9.87 -5.68
CA MET A 22 -34.31 8.90 -5.27
C MET A 22 -33.80 7.46 -5.34
N GLU A 23 -33.04 7.12 -6.36
CA GLU A 23 -32.40 5.81 -6.48
C GLU A 23 -31.31 5.59 -5.42
N GLU A 24 -30.49 6.59 -5.15
CA GLU A 24 -29.48 6.54 -4.08
C GLU A 24 -30.12 6.34 -2.71
N ARG A 25 -31.19 7.06 -2.39
CA ARG A 25 -31.95 6.87 -1.14
C ARG A 25 -32.57 5.49 -1.03
N LYS A 26 -33.10 4.95 -2.14
CA LYS A 26 -33.69 3.62 -2.17
C LYS A 26 -32.62 2.54 -1.95
N MET A 27 -31.44 2.71 -2.53
CA MET A 27 -30.31 1.81 -2.35
C MET A 27 -29.80 1.86 -0.90
N SER A 28 -29.66 3.05 -0.31
CA SER A 28 -29.25 3.23 1.09
C SER A 28 -30.21 2.56 2.06
N ASN A 29 -31.52 2.70 1.85
CA ASN A 29 -32.53 2.03 2.68
C ASN A 29 -32.46 0.51 2.57
N LEU A 30 -32.31 -0.01 1.36
CA LEU A 30 -32.14 -1.46 1.13
C LEU A 30 -30.89 -2.00 1.82
N LEU A 31 -29.79 -1.27 1.77
CA LEU A 31 -28.54 -1.63 2.44
C LEU A 31 -28.74 -1.67 3.96
N LYS A 32 -29.39 -0.67 4.55
CA LYS A 32 -29.72 -0.63 5.97
C LYS A 32 -30.56 -1.85 6.38
N GLU A 33 -31.60 -2.20 5.60
CA GLU A 33 -32.44 -3.37 5.85
C GLU A 33 -31.62 -4.67 5.81
N GLN A 34 -30.65 -4.81 4.90
CA GLN A 34 -29.77 -5.98 4.83
C GLN A 34 -28.87 -6.09 6.08
N TYR A 35 -28.30 -4.98 6.56
CA TYR A 35 -27.53 -4.99 7.81
C TYR A 35 -28.38 -5.38 9.01
N MET A 36 -29.60 -4.86 9.11
CA MET A 36 -30.53 -5.22 10.18
C MET A 36 -30.94 -6.69 10.12
N SER A 37 -31.16 -7.25 8.93
CA SER A 37 -31.46 -8.67 8.75
C SER A 37 -30.28 -9.59 9.11
N ALA A 38 -29.04 -9.07 9.01
CA ALA A 38 -27.82 -9.74 9.45
C ALA A 38 -27.54 -9.61 10.96
N GLY A 39 -28.46 -8.98 11.72
CA GLY A 39 -28.36 -8.85 13.18
C GLY A 39 -27.70 -7.59 13.69
N ILE A 40 -27.41 -6.61 12.83
CA ILE A 40 -26.93 -5.29 13.23
C ILE A 40 -28.13 -4.44 13.67
N THR A 41 -28.07 -3.84 14.86
CA THR A 41 -29.14 -2.96 15.33
C THR A 41 -29.12 -1.62 14.59
N GLU A 42 -30.28 -0.99 14.50
CA GLU A 42 -30.39 0.33 13.87
C GLU A 42 -29.49 1.38 14.53
N GLU A 43 -29.37 1.34 15.85
CA GLU A 43 -28.52 2.25 16.62
C GLU A 43 -27.05 2.12 16.20
N VAL A 44 -26.55 0.87 16.05
CA VAL A 44 -25.18 0.61 15.60
C VAL A 44 -24.98 1.05 14.16
N TYR A 45 -25.93 0.75 13.29
CA TYR A 45 -25.87 1.19 11.89
C TYR A 45 -25.77 2.72 11.80
N ASP A 46 -26.68 3.45 12.43
CA ASP A 46 -26.72 4.91 12.38
C ASP A 46 -25.48 5.56 13.04
N PHE A 47 -24.91 4.91 14.05
CA PHE A 47 -23.63 5.33 14.64
C PHE A 47 -22.48 5.22 13.63
N CYS A 48 -22.34 4.07 12.97
CA CYS A 48 -21.30 3.84 11.98
C CYS A 48 -21.45 4.74 10.76
N ASP A 49 -22.67 4.95 10.28
CA ASP A 49 -22.99 5.79 9.13
C ASP A 49 -22.57 7.25 9.37
N ARG A 50 -22.89 7.80 10.56
CA ARG A 50 -22.42 9.14 10.94
C ARG A 50 -20.91 9.27 10.99
N ILE A 51 -20.20 8.24 11.46
CA ILE A 51 -18.73 8.26 11.47
C ILE A 51 -18.20 8.22 10.04
N ALA A 52 -18.75 7.34 9.19
CA ALA A 52 -18.37 7.22 7.80
C ALA A 52 -18.57 8.55 7.04
N ASP A 53 -19.70 9.21 7.24
CA ASP A 53 -19.97 10.52 6.66
C ASP A 53 -18.92 11.57 7.09
N GLY A 54 -18.55 11.58 8.37
CA GLY A 54 -17.49 12.46 8.89
C GLY A 54 -16.10 12.18 8.33
N LEU A 55 -15.88 11.00 7.76
CA LEU A 55 -14.60 10.59 7.16
C LEU A 55 -14.58 10.68 5.63
N LYS A 56 -15.67 11.06 5.00
CA LYS A 56 -15.85 11.05 3.54
C LYS A 56 -14.73 11.79 2.81
N GLU A 57 -14.41 13.02 3.21
CA GLU A 57 -13.34 13.81 2.61
C GLU A 57 -11.97 13.09 2.70
N ARG A 58 -11.74 12.37 3.80
CA ARG A 58 -10.51 11.59 3.98
C ARG A 58 -10.48 10.38 3.05
N PHE A 59 -11.60 9.70 2.88
CA PHE A 59 -11.70 8.55 1.96
C PHE A 59 -11.54 9.01 0.51
N GLU A 60 -12.14 10.12 0.11
CA GLU A 60 -11.96 10.69 -1.23
C GLU A 60 -10.47 10.95 -1.55
N LYS A 61 -9.71 11.51 -0.60
CA LYS A 61 -8.26 11.70 -0.77
C LYS A 61 -7.49 10.38 -0.89
N ILE A 62 -7.90 9.35 -0.15
CA ILE A 62 -7.31 8.01 -0.25
C ILE A 62 -7.60 7.40 -1.63
N ASP A 63 -8.83 7.55 -2.12
CA ASP A 63 -9.26 7.04 -3.42
C ASP A 63 -8.51 7.73 -4.57
N GLU A 64 -8.28 9.04 -4.50
CA GLU A 64 -7.45 9.77 -5.45
C GLU A 64 -6.02 9.21 -5.52
N VAL A 65 -5.39 8.99 -4.35
CA VAL A 65 -4.05 8.39 -4.28
C VAL A 65 -4.05 6.96 -4.83
N ALA A 66 -5.08 6.17 -4.51
CA ALA A 66 -5.23 4.82 -5.03
C ALA A 66 -5.36 4.79 -6.55
N GLN A 67 -6.18 5.69 -7.15
CA GLN A 67 -6.33 5.81 -8.60
C GLN A 67 -5.00 6.18 -9.29
N ILE A 68 -4.28 7.16 -8.77
CA ILE A 68 -2.97 7.58 -9.32
C ILE A 68 -1.99 6.38 -9.31
N ASN A 69 -1.91 5.67 -8.19
CA ASN A 69 -1.01 4.51 -8.08
C ASN A 69 -1.44 3.35 -8.99
N GLN A 70 -2.74 3.11 -9.12
CA GLN A 70 -3.24 2.07 -10.02
C GLN A 70 -2.91 2.36 -11.48
N ILE A 71 -3.10 3.60 -11.94
CA ILE A 71 -2.75 4.01 -13.30
C ILE A 71 -1.23 3.87 -13.51
N LYS A 72 -0.42 4.27 -12.54
CA LYS A 72 1.04 4.12 -12.58
C LYS A 72 1.46 2.66 -12.80
N VAL A 73 0.86 1.73 -12.05
CA VAL A 73 1.13 0.28 -12.20
C VAL A 73 0.66 -0.22 -13.57
N LEU A 74 -0.54 0.16 -14.01
CA LEU A 74 -1.06 -0.24 -15.33
C LEU A 74 -0.17 0.25 -16.47
N CYS A 75 0.32 1.49 -16.39
CA CYS A 75 1.24 2.04 -17.39
C CYS A 75 2.56 1.26 -17.43
N ALA A 76 3.12 0.91 -16.26
CA ALA A 76 4.32 0.07 -16.19
C ALA A 76 4.08 -1.32 -16.80
N MET A 77 2.96 -1.97 -16.46
CA MET A 77 2.58 -3.25 -17.05
C MET A 77 2.43 -3.19 -18.59
N GLN A 78 1.85 -2.11 -19.12
CA GLN A 78 1.72 -1.89 -20.56
C GLN A 78 3.08 -1.66 -21.23
N LYS A 79 3.95 -0.85 -20.62
CA LYS A 79 5.30 -0.56 -21.11
C LYS A 79 6.12 -1.85 -21.20
N GLU A 80 6.09 -2.66 -20.15
CA GLU A 80 6.82 -3.92 -20.08
C GLU A 80 6.09 -5.09 -20.79
N ARG A 81 4.97 -4.80 -21.47
CA ARG A 81 4.22 -5.76 -22.31
C ARG A 81 3.78 -7.02 -21.58
N VAL A 82 3.31 -6.86 -20.35
CA VAL A 82 2.75 -7.98 -19.56
C VAL A 82 1.68 -8.70 -20.38
N SER A 83 1.83 -10.00 -20.55
CA SER A 83 0.96 -10.86 -21.38
C SER A 83 0.70 -12.19 -20.67
N ALA A 84 -0.19 -13.00 -21.24
CA ALA A 84 -0.47 -14.34 -20.71
C ALA A 84 0.78 -15.22 -20.60
N GLY A 85 1.75 -15.07 -21.51
CA GLY A 85 3.01 -15.80 -21.48
C GLY A 85 3.87 -15.51 -20.22
N CYS A 86 3.70 -14.34 -19.59
CA CYS A 86 4.42 -14.02 -18.35
C CYS A 86 3.95 -14.87 -17.14
N PHE A 87 2.80 -15.53 -17.25
CA PHE A 87 2.21 -16.37 -16.21
C PHE A 87 2.39 -17.88 -16.46
N GLU A 88 3.12 -18.24 -17.50
CA GLU A 88 3.42 -19.65 -17.78
C GLU A 88 4.52 -20.18 -16.87
N SER A 89 4.57 -21.50 -16.74
CA SER A 89 5.58 -22.17 -15.93
C SER A 89 6.96 -21.99 -16.55
N SER A 90 7.95 -21.76 -15.71
CA SER A 90 9.38 -21.73 -16.09
C SER A 90 10.15 -22.87 -15.45
N THR A 91 11.42 -23.05 -15.85
CA THR A 91 12.31 -24.04 -15.25
C THR A 91 12.68 -23.75 -13.81
N GLY A 92 12.48 -22.50 -13.34
CA GLY A 92 12.83 -22.03 -12.00
C GLY A 92 14.32 -21.67 -11.83
N TYR A 93 15.15 -21.89 -12.84
CA TYR A 93 16.59 -21.58 -12.77
C TYR A 93 16.90 -20.09 -13.00
N GLY A 94 15.93 -19.28 -13.43
CA GLY A 94 16.10 -17.83 -13.64
C GLY A 94 16.84 -17.46 -14.93
N TYR A 95 16.99 -18.37 -15.87
CA TYR A 95 17.49 -18.11 -17.21
C TYR A 95 16.32 -18.04 -18.19
N ASP A 96 16.26 -16.95 -18.96
CA ASP A 96 15.19 -16.69 -19.94
C ASP A 96 13.78 -16.85 -19.32
N ASP A 97 13.59 -16.35 -18.09
CA ASP A 97 12.33 -16.43 -17.35
C ASP A 97 11.51 -15.16 -17.59
N LEU A 98 10.76 -15.17 -18.69
CA LEU A 98 9.95 -14.02 -19.12
C LEU A 98 9.10 -13.43 -18.00
N GLY A 99 8.45 -14.27 -17.19
CA GLY A 99 7.56 -13.81 -16.12
C GLY A 99 8.28 -13.05 -15.02
N ARG A 100 9.42 -13.58 -14.58
CA ARG A 100 10.24 -12.98 -13.51
C ARG A 100 10.90 -11.69 -13.98
N GLU A 101 11.51 -11.70 -15.15
CA GLU A 101 12.18 -10.54 -15.73
C GLU A 101 11.19 -9.40 -15.98
N THR A 102 10.01 -9.70 -16.52
CA THR A 102 8.95 -8.71 -16.71
C THR A 102 8.43 -8.16 -15.38
N LEU A 103 8.25 -9.01 -14.36
CA LEU A 103 7.80 -8.56 -13.04
C LEU A 103 8.83 -7.61 -12.40
N GLU A 104 10.12 -7.94 -12.47
CA GLU A 104 11.19 -7.09 -11.96
C GLU A 104 11.27 -5.74 -12.70
N ALA A 105 11.09 -5.74 -14.02
CA ALA A 105 11.04 -4.51 -14.80
C ALA A 105 9.83 -3.63 -14.44
N VAL A 106 8.65 -4.23 -14.25
CA VAL A 106 7.45 -3.50 -13.77
C VAL A 106 7.70 -2.87 -12.39
N TYR A 107 8.30 -3.60 -11.46
CA TYR A 107 8.64 -3.04 -10.15
C TYR A 107 9.65 -1.90 -10.25
N ALA A 108 10.71 -2.07 -11.05
CA ALA A 108 11.69 -1.02 -11.26
C ALA A 108 11.03 0.27 -11.80
N ASP A 109 10.15 0.16 -12.79
CA ASP A 109 9.39 1.29 -13.33
C ASP A 109 8.48 1.96 -12.29
N VAL A 110 7.69 1.16 -11.56
CA VAL A 110 6.74 1.67 -10.55
C VAL A 110 7.45 2.43 -9.45
N PHE A 111 8.61 1.96 -9.01
CA PHE A 111 9.37 2.56 -7.93
C PHE A 111 10.48 3.52 -8.40
N HIS A 112 10.58 3.77 -9.72
CA HIS A 112 11.61 4.61 -10.33
C HIS A 112 13.03 4.19 -9.93
N ALA A 113 13.25 2.88 -9.85
CA ALA A 113 14.53 2.28 -9.56
C ALA A 113 15.24 1.83 -10.84
N GLU A 114 16.57 1.70 -10.79
CA GLU A 114 17.36 1.17 -11.89
C GLU A 114 17.06 -0.31 -12.14
N SER A 115 16.81 -1.06 -11.08
CA SER A 115 16.45 -2.47 -11.12
C SER A 115 15.65 -2.87 -9.88
N ALA A 116 15.00 -4.02 -9.93
CA ALA A 116 14.31 -4.63 -8.80
C ALA A 116 14.63 -6.11 -8.71
N LEU A 117 14.60 -6.66 -7.51
CA LEU A 117 14.70 -8.09 -7.24
C LEU A 117 13.40 -8.59 -6.61
N VAL A 118 12.57 -9.26 -7.41
CA VAL A 118 11.26 -9.78 -7.00
C VAL A 118 11.24 -11.28 -7.23
N ARG A 119 11.56 -12.05 -6.20
CA ARG A 119 11.75 -13.49 -6.29
C ARG A 119 10.96 -14.24 -5.22
N PRO A 120 10.36 -15.41 -5.53
CA PRO A 120 9.66 -16.24 -4.54
C PRO A 120 10.58 -16.76 -3.43
N GLN A 121 11.89 -16.74 -3.64
CA GLN A 121 12.91 -17.08 -2.63
C GLN A 121 12.98 -16.03 -1.51
N LEU A 122 12.56 -14.79 -1.75
CA LEU A 122 12.34 -13.78 -0.73
C LEU A 122 10.98 -14.03 -0.05
N THR A 123 10.98 -14.89 0.95
CA THR A 123 9.77 -15.51 1.52
C THR A 123 8.89 -14.56 2.35
N CYS A 124 9.46 -13.45 2.83
CA CYS A 124 8.75 -12.45 3.62
C CYS A 124 9.49 -11.10 3.65
N GLY A 125 8.85 -10.08 4.17
CA GLY A 125 9.43 -8.74 4.29
C GLY A 125 10.72 -8.72 5.13
N THR A 126 10.76 -9.45 6.24
CA THR A 126 11.98 -9.57 7.07
C THR A 126 13.14 -10.16 6.29
N HIS A 127 12.89 -11.19 5.46
CA HIS A 127 13.93 -11.78 4.60
C HIS A 127 14.44 -10.79 3.54
N ALA A 128 13.54 -10.02 2.93
CA ALA A 128 13.92 -8.98 1.97
C ALA A 128 14.79 -7.89 2.63
N LEU A 129 14.39 -7.41 3.81
CA LEU A 129 15.16 -6.42 4.57
C LEU A 129 16.52 -6.97 5.02
N THR A 130 16.56 -8.20 5.51
CA THR A 130 17.80 -8.87 5.90
C THR A 130 18.76 -8.98 4.72
N THR A 131 18.24 -9.38 3.55
CA THR A 131 19.03 -9.50 2.33
C THR A 131 19.60 -8.15 1.91
N ALA A 132 18.78 -7.09 1.93
CA ALA A 132 19.20 -5.73 1.60
C ALA A 132 20.28 -5.21 2.56
N LEU A 133 20.08 -5.36 3.86
CA LEU A 133 21.05 -4.95 4.88
C LEU A 133 22.38 -5.69 4.73
N SER A 134 22.32 -7.01 4.55
CA SER A 134 23.53 -7.83 4.35
C SER A 134 24.26 -7.53 3.04
N ALA A 135 23.57 -7.07 2.00
CA ALA A 135 24.18 -6.68 0.75
C ALA A 135 24.96 -5.36 0.87
N ILE A 136 24.52 -4.44 1.73
CA ILE A 136 25.07 -3.08 1.86
C ILE A 136 26.12 -3.03 2.98
N LEU A 137 25.81 -3.59 4.15
CA LEU A 137 26.64 -3.47 5.35
C LEU A 137 27.86 -4.42 5.32
N ARG A 138 28.97 -3.96 5.90
CA ARG A 138 30.24 -4.70 6.04
C ARG A 138 30.67 -4.71 7.51
N PRO A 139 31.49 -5.69 7.94
CA PRO A 139 32.07 -5.68 9.28
C PRO A 139 32.76 -4.34 9.60
N GLY A 140 32.38 -3.73 10.69
CA GLY A 140 32.85 -2.41 11.12
C GLY A 140 31.89 -1.26 10.79
N ASP A 141 30.85 -1.49 9.98
CA ASP A 141 29.83 -0.48 9.73
C ASP A 141 28.86 -0.30 10.92
N GLU A 142 28.14 0.82 10.90
CA GLU A 142 27.09 1.12 11.88
C GLU A 142 25.74 1.22 11.16
N LEU A 143 24.74 0.50 11.66
CA LEU A 143 23.34 0.65 11.29
C LEU A 143 22.68 1.65 12.23
N LEU A 144 22.31 2.83 11.71
CA LEU A 144 21.58 3.87 12.45
C LEU A 144 20.09 3.84 12.11
N THR A 145 19.24 3.81 13.14
CA THR A 145 17.80 4.04 13.00
C THR A 145 17.42 5.39 13.61
N PRO A 146 17.03 6.41 12.81
CA PRO A 146 16.74 7.75 13.31
C PRO A 146 15.26 7.95 13.72
N VAL A 147 14.51 6.88 13.82
CA VAL A 147 13.05 6.86 14.12
C VAL A 147 12.73 5.97 15.32
N GLY A 148 13.71 5.72 16.18
CA GLY A 148 13.59 4.83 17.30
C GLY A 148 13.81 3.36 16.93
N LYS A 149 13.24 2.47 17.73
CA LYS A 149 13.43 1.03 17.63
C LYS A 149 12.84 0.48 16.33
N PRO A 150 13.57 -0.38 15.61
CA PRO A 150 13.04 -1.00 14.40
C PRO A 150 11.92 -1.99 14.70
N TYR A 151 11.24 -2.44 13.64
CA TYR A 151 10.20 -3.45 13.72
C TYR A 151 10.70 -4.72 14.41
N ASP A 152 9.88 -5.33 15.24
CA ASP A 152 10.25 -6.39 16.19
C ASP A 152 10.95 -7.61 15.56
N THR A 153 10.60 -7.99 14.33
CA THR A 153 11.26 -9.10 13.62
C THR A 153 12.67 -8.75 13.17
N LEU A 154 13.01 -7.47 12.99
CA LEU A 154 14.36 -7.02 12.69
C LEU A 154 15.27 -6.98 13.90
N GLU A 155 14.74 -6.92 15.10
CA GLU A 155 15.55 -6.92 16.32
C GLU A 155 16.47 -8.16 16.39
N GLY A 156 15.93 -9.34 16.03
CA GLY A 156 16.72 -10.57 15.96
C GLY A 156 17.77 -10.55 14.85
N VAL A 157 17.42 -10.01 13.67
CA VAL A 157 18.35 -9.85 12.54
C VAL A 157 19.51 -8.92 12.90
N ILE A 158 19.22 -7.80 13.54
CA ILE A 158 20.22 -6.82 13.99
C ILE A 158 21.08 -7.38 15.14
N GLY A 159 20.46 -8.16 16.02
CA GLY A 159 21.12 -8.71 17.21
C GLY A 159 20.96 -7.85 18.46
N ILE A 160 19.83 -7.12 18.56
CA ILE A 160 19.48 -6.30 19.74
C ILE A 160 18.41 -6.96 20.62
N LYS A 161 17.96 -8.16 20.27
CA LYS A 161 17.00 -8.96 21.04
C LYS A 161 17.64 -10.27 21.49
N GLY A 162 17.50 -10.62 22.76
CA GLY A 162 18.04 -11.85 23.34
C GLY A 162 19.44 -11.69 23.87
N ASP A 163 20.32 -12.65 23.58
CA ASP A 163 21.70 -12.69 24.04
C ASP A 163 22.55 -11.56 23.47
N ASP A 164 23.68 -11.24 24.12
CA ASP A 164 24.55 -10.13 23.72
C ASP A 164 25.12 -10.26 22.29
N ASN A 165 25.18 -11.48 21.74
CA ASN A 165 25.66 -11.72 20.38
C ASN A 165 24.92 -12.93 19.77
N PRO A 166 23.63 -12.78 19.38
CA PRO A 166 22.86 -13.89 18.86
C PRO A 166 23.40 -14.38 17.52
N PRO A 167 23.54 -15.71 17.34
CA PRO A 167 24.09 -16.30 16.13
C PRO A 167 23.32 -15.89 14.86
N GLY A 168 24.04 -15.59 13.77
CA GLY A 168 23.48 -15.18 12.50
C GLY A 168 23.01 -13.74 12.42
N SER A 169 23.20 -12.95 13.50
CA SER A 169 22.83 -11.54 13.52
C SER A 169 23.88 -10.63 12.87
N LEU A 170 23.47 -9.43 12.47
CA LEU A 170 24.40 -8.39 11.98
C LEU A 170 25.48 -8.07 13.03
N LYS A 171 25.12 -8.09 14.28
CA LYS A 171 26.05 -7.87 15.41
C LYS A 171 27.15 -8.95 15.46
N GLU A 172 26.80 -10.22 15.25
CA GLU A 172 27.79 -11.31 15.16
C GLU A 172 28.78 -11.08 14.02
N PHE A 173 28.30 -10.51 12.88
CA PHE A 173 29.13 -10.16 11.73
C PHE A 173 29.91 -8.84 11.91
N GLY A 174 29.90 -8.23 13.09
CA GLY A 174 30.69 -7.05 13.40
C GLY A 174 30.06 -5.74 12.97
N ILE A 175 28.74 -5.70 12.75
CA ILE A 175 27.98 -4.49 12.45
C ILE A 175 27.41 -3.95 13.79
N SER A 176 27.71 -2.70 14.10
CA SER A 176 27.17 -2.01 15.27
C SER A 176 25.78 -1.46 14.99
N TYR A 177 25.00 -1.26 16.04
CA TYR A 177 23.67 -0.68 15.95
C TYR A 177 23.56 0.53 16.88
N ARG A 178 22.93 1.57 16.35
CA ARG A 178 22.57 2.78 17.11
C ARG A 178 21.15 3.23 16.72
N GLN A 179 20.41 3.74 17.71
CA GLN A 179 19.11 4.36 17.44
C GLN A 179 19.07 5.77 18.04
N VAL A 180 18.29 6.60 17.41
CA VAL A 180 17.84 7.91 17.92
C VAL A 180 16.34 7.86 17.99
N ASP A 181 15.77 8.10 19.16
CA ASP A 181 14.32 8.10 19.34
C ASP A 181 13.73 9.41 18.81
N LEU A 182 12.46 9.36 18.43
CA LEU A 182 11.74 10.57 18.03
C LEU A 182 11.50 11.46 19.27
N LEU A 183 11.40 12.77 19.03
CA LEU A 183 10.96 13.73 20.06
C LEU A 183 9.49 13.46 20.45
N GLU A 184 9.05 14.04 21.58
CA GLU A 184 7.69 13.83 22.11
C GLU A 184 6.57 14.20 21.13
N ASP A 185 6.83 15.14 20.20
CA ASP A 185 5.90 15.54 19.14
C ASP A 185 5.96 14.66 17.90
N GLY A 186 6.81 13.63 17.88
CA GLY A 186 7.00 12.70 16.78
C GLY A 186 7.93 13.23 15.67
N SER A 187 8.59 14.36 15.87
CA SER A 187 9.61 14.86 14.95
C SER A 187 10.97 14.17 15.17
N PHE A 188 11.86 14.30 14.16
CA PHE A 188 13.22 13.77 14.28
C PHE A 188 14.06 14.59 15.28
N ASP A 189 14.82 13.88 16.07
CA ASP A 189 15.89 14.49 16.87
C ASP A 189 17.14 14.60 16.00
N PHE A 190 17.58 15.84 15.76
CA PHE A 190 18.76 16.17 14.94
C PHE A 190 19.97 16.60 15.77
N ASP A 191 19.85 16.66 17.10
CA ASP A 191 20.91 17.02 18.02
C ASP A 191 21.62 15.76 18.55
#